data_b421aa2e642efdd56e21a90d62d46285
#
_entry.id   b421aa2e642efdd56e21a90d62d46285
#
_cell.length_a   1.000
_cell.length_b   1.000
_cell.length_c   1.000
_cell.angle_alpha   90.00
_cell.angle_beta   90.00
_cell.angle_gamma   90.00
#
_symmetry.space_group_name_H-M   'P 1'
#
loop_
_entity.id
_entity.type
_entity.pdbx_description
1 polymer ?
#
loop_
_entity_poly.entity_id
_entity_poly.type
_entity_poly.pdbx_seq_one_letter_code
_entity_poly.pdbx_strand_id
1 'polypeptide(L)' 'MGVTNKQSGTNVHEIADRIYRINTPVIIEGGPGGFSFNQYLIVDDQPLLFHTGPRKMFPLVQEAVASVIPVERLRYIAFS' A
#
# COMPACT_ATOMS: atom_id res chain seq x y z
N MET A 1 -7.99 -8.87 5.90
CA MET A 1 -7.09 -7.76 5.60
C MET A 1 -7.11 -6.83 6.78
N GLY A 2 -6.42 -5.74 6.74
CA GLY A 2 -6.36 -4.84 7.87
C GLY A 2 -4.97 -4.28 8.03
N VAL A 3 -4.59 -4.00 9.27
CA VAL A 3 -3.31 -3.35 9.55
C VAL A 3 -2.15 -4.31 9.31
N THR A 4 -1.18 -3.89 8.48
CA THR A 4 0.02 -4.66 8.19
C THR A 4 1.24 -4.12 8.93
N ASN A 5 1.16 -2.90 9.44
CA ASN A 5 2.21 -2.31 10.25
C ASN A 5 1.58 -1.42 11.31
N LYS A 6 1.73 -1.83 12.57
CA LYS A 6 1.07 -1.13 13.67
C LYS A 6 1.69 0.25 13.95
N GLN A 7 2.99 0.41 13.71
CA GLN A 7 3.65 1.66 13.99
C GLN A 7 3.23 2.76 13.02
N SER A 8 3.14 2.43 11.73
CA SER A 8 2.75 3.40 10.71
C SER A 8 1.24 3.46 10.50
N GLY A 9 0.51 2.42 10.91
CA GLY A 9 -0.90 2.30 10.62
C GLY A 9 -1.21 1.83 9.21
N THR A 10 -0.19 1.42 8.47
CA THR A 10 -0.39 0.91 7.10
C THR A 10 -1.38 -0.25 7.11
N ASN A 11 -2.34 -0.19 6.21
CA ASN A 11 -3.42 -1.17 6.16
C ASN A 11 -3.78 -1.49 4.71
N VAL A 12 -4.45 -2.62 4.53
CA VAL A 12 -4.83 -3.13 3.21
C VAL A 12 -6.30 -3.48 3.22
N HIS A 13 -7.02 -3.04 2.20
CA HIS A 13 -8.42 -3.39 2.01
C HIS A 13 -8.69 -3.74 0.57
N GLU A 14 -9.44 -4.82 0.35
CA GLU A 14 -9.94 -5.14 -0.98
C GLU A 14 -11.10 -4.19 -1.29
N ILE A 15 -10.93 -3.36 -2.33
CA ILE A 15 -11.93 -2.35 -2.69
C ILE A 15 -12.78 -2.79 -3.88
N ALA A 16 -12.30 -3.77 -4.64
CA ALA A 16 -13.02 -4.39 -5.74
C ALA A 16 -12.40 -5.78 -5.91
N ASP A 17 -13.01 -6.63 -6.73
CA ASP A 17 -12.49 -7.96 -6.95
C ASP A 17 -11.04 -7.89 -7.42
N ARG A 18 -10.13 -8.46 -6.62
CA ARG A 18 -8.67 -8.50 -6.88
C ARG A 18 -8.00 -7.14 -6.97
N ILE A 19 -8.63 -6.09 -6.45
CA ILE A 19 -8.03 -4.76 -6.38
C ILE A 19 -7.98 -4.35 -4.92
N TYR A 20 -6.76 -4.09 -4.45
CA TYR A 20 -6.49 -3.78 -3.05
C TYR A 20 -5.95 -2.37 -2.92
N ARG A 21 -6.46 -1.63 -1.95
CA ARG A 21 -5.92 -0.33 -1.59
C ARG A 21 -5.01 -0.50 -0.38
N ILE A 22 -3.79 -0.02 -0.51
CA ILE A 22 -2.83 0.06 0.59
C ILE A 22 -2.82 1.50 1.05
N ASN A 23 -3.05 1.71 2.33
CA ASN A 23 -3.17 3.05 2.90
C ASN A 23 -2.17 3.21 4.04
N THR A 24 -1.41 4.31 4.03
CA THR A 24 -0.55 4.69 5.14
C THR A 24 -0.94 6.08 5.60
N PRO A 25 -1.53 6.21 6.80
CA PRO A 25 -1.89 7.52 7.34
C PRO A 25 -0.64 8.28 7.77
N VAL A 26 -0.68 9.59 7.57
CA VAL A 26 0.39 10.49 8.01
C VAL A 26 -0.23 11.55 8.89
N ILE A 27 0.26 11.63 10.13
CA ILE A 27 -0.20 12.64 11.09
C ILE A 27 0.80 13.78 11.06
N ILE A 28 0.31 15.00 10.78
CA ILE A 28 1.15 16.20 10.79
C ILE A 28 1.12 16.76 12.20
N GLU A 29 2.28 16.72 12.87
CA GLU A 29 2.39 17.24 14.22
C GLU A 29 2.15 18.75 14.23
N GLY A 30 1.27 19.21 15.11
CA GLY A 30 0.90 20.61 15.21
C GLY A 30 -0.07 21.10 14.17
N GLY A 31 -0.49 20.26 13.24
CA GLY A 31 -1.44 20.59 12.20
C GLY A 31 -2.86 20.15 12.53
N PRO A 32 -3.87 20.70 11.83
CA PRO A 32 -5.27 20.40 12.11
C PRO A 32 -5.76 19.08 11.53
N GLY A 33 -4.91 18.13 11.30
CA GLY A 33 -5.29 16.82 10.79
C GLY A 33 -4.13 16.17 10.11
N GLY A 34 -4.41 15.11 9.40
CA GLY A 34 -3.43 14.35 8.67
C GLY A 34 -3.88 14.08 7.25
N PHE A 35 -3.07 13.38 6.52
CA PHE A 35 -3.41 12.88 5.20
C PHE A 35 -2.94 11.44 5.09
N SER A 36 -3.25 10.78 3.99
CA SER A 36 -2.78 9.43 3.79
C SER A 36 -2.23 9.28 2.38
N PHE A 37 -1.30 8.36 2.24
CA PHE A 37 -0.83 7.91 0.93
C PHE A 37 -1.55 6.60 0.59
N ASN A 38 -1.98 6.49 -0.66
CA ASN A 38 -2.68 5.30 -1.13
C ASN A 38 -1.92 4.71 -2.30
N GLN A 39 -1.74 3.40 -2.24
CA GLN A 39 -1.20 2.62 -3.34
C GLN A 39 -2.25 1.57 -3.70
N TYR A 40 -2.19 1.08 -4.93
CA TYR A 40 -3.16 0.09 -5.39
C TYR A 40 -2.44 -1.12 -5.93
N LEU A 41 -2.88 -2.29 -5.47
CA LEU A 41 -2.37 -3.57 -5.94
C LEU A 41 -3.46 -4.25 -6.75
N ILE A 42 -3.15 -4.55 -7.99
CA ILE A 42 -4.06 -5.28 -8.88
C ILE A 42 -3.53 -6.69 -9.01
N VAL A 43 -4.30 -7.66 -8.50
CA VAL A 43 -3.89 -9.06 -8.50
C VAL A 43 -4.51 -9.75 -9.70
N ASP A 44 -3.73 -9.89 -10.76
CA ASP A 44 -4.10 -10.55 -12.00
C ASP A 44 -2.99 -11.56 -12.32
N ASP A 45 -3.01 -12.16 -13.51
CA ASP A 45 -1.96 -13.09 -13.94
C ASP A 45 -0.57 -12.46 -13.83
N GLN A 46 -0.50 -11.17 -14.09
CA GLN A 46 0.72 -10.37 -13.94
C GLN A 46 0.45 -9.23 -12.95
N PRO A 47 0.61 -9.49 -11.66
CA PRO A 47 0.26 -8.50 -10.65
C PRO A 47 1.00 -7.18 -10.81
N LEU A 48 0.26 -6.09 -10.65
CA LEU A 48 0.74 -4.72 -10.80
C LEU A 48 0.54 -3.95 -9.50
N LEU A 49 1.61 -3.30 -9.03
CA LEU A 49 1.53 -2.35 -7.93
C LEU A 49 1.62 -0.93 -8.49
N PHE A 50 0.60 -0.13 -8.21
CA PHE A 50 0.64 1.30 -8.53
C PHE A 50 1.06 2.04 -7.27
N HIS A 51 2.30 2.53 -7.25
CA HIS A 51 2.90 3.15 -6.09
C HIS A 51 2.87 4.68 -6.22
N THR A 52 2.29 5.33 -5.22
CA THR A 52 2.34 6.78 -5.08
C THR A 52 2.96 7.11 -3.73
N GLY A 53 3.56 8.30 -3.63
CA GLY A 53 4.19 8.75 -2.39
C GLY A 53 5.70 8.61 -2.41
N PRO A 54 6.36 8.99 -1.30
CA PRO A 54 7.81 8.98 -1.24
C PRO A 54 8.39 7.56 -1.23
N ARG A 55 9.57 7.42 -1.79
CA ARG A 55 10.25 6.12 -1.87
C ARG A 55 10.51 5.51 -0.50
N LYS A 56 10.69 6.32 0.52
CA LYS A 56 10.91 5.82 1.88
C LYS A 56 9.71 5.03 2.42
N MET A 57 8.56 5.18 1.80
CA MET A 57 7.37 4.39 2.14
C MET A 57 7.39 2.99 1.55
N PHE A 58 8.25 2.73 0.58
CA PHE A 58 8.21 1.48 -0.16
C PHE A 58 8.32 0.23 0.73
N PRO A 59 9.16 0.20 1.77
CA PRO A 59 9.19 -0.96 2.66
C PRO A 59 7.84 -1.27 3.31
N LEU A 60 7.07 -0.24 3.66
CA LEU A 60 5.74 -0.41 4.23
C LEU A 60 4.77 -0.97 3.19
N VAL A 61 4.89 -0.51 1.95
CA VAL A 61 4.08 -0.98 0.84
C VAL A 61 4.43 -2.43 0.50
N GLN A 62 5.73 -2.78 0.51
CA GLN A 62 6.16 -4.17 0.30
C GLN A 62 5.58 -5.10 1.35
N GLU A 63 5.59 -4.69 2.60
CA GLU A 63 5.02 -5.47 3.69
C GLU A 63 3.52 -5.69 3.48
N ALA A 64 2.83 -4.64 3.03
CA ALA A 64 1.40 -4.73 2.73
C ALA A 64 1.14 -5.66 1.55
N VAL A 65 1.92 -5.56 0.49
CA VAL A 65 1.80 -6.47 -0.68
C VAL A 65 2.01 -7.91 -0.24
N ALA A 66 3.00 -8.16 0.62
CA ALA A 66 3.31 -9.50 1.09
C ALA A 66 2.16 -10.13 1.88
N SER A 67 1.26 -9.32 2.45
CA SER A 67 0.08 -9.82 3.14
C SER A 67 -0.98 -10.35 2.17
N VAL A 68 -0.88 -10.02 0.90
CA VAL A 68 -1.84 -10.41 -0.14
C VAL A 68 -1.26 -11.49 -1.06
N ILE A 69 -0.05 -11.24 -1.60
CA ILE A 69 0.63 -12.17 -2.50
C ILE A 69 2.11 -12.20 -2.15
N PRO A 70 2.83 -13.30 -2.49
CA PRO A 70 4.29 -13.29 -2.40
C PRO A 70 4.86 -12.16 -3.25
N VAL A 71 5.78 -11.39 -2.68
CA VAL A 71 6.35 -10.22 -3.36
C VAL A 71 7.02 -10.61 -4.68
N GLU A 72 7.59 -11.82 -4.74
CA GLU A 72 8.25 -12.34 -5.93
C GLU A 72 7.29 -12.51 -7.11
N ARG A 73 5.99 -12.58 -6.85
CA ARG A 73 4.98 -12.69 -7.91
C ARG A 73 4.63 -11.36 -8.55
N LEU A 74 5.05 -10.26 -7.92
CA LEU A 74 4.78 -8.93 -8.46
C LEU A 74 5.57 -8.75 -9.76
N ARG A 75 4.87 -8.39 -10.85
CA ARG A 75 5.47 -8.27 -12.18
C ARG A 75 5.79 -6.83 -12.56
N TYR A 76 4.92 -5.90 -12.16
CA TYR A 76 5.07 -4.52 -12.58
C TYR A 76 4.89 -3.60 -11.40
N ILE A 77 5.69 -2.55 -11.35
CA ILE A 77 5.53 -1.46 -10.40
C ILE A 77 5.48 -0.17 -11.21
N ALA A 78 4.35 0.53 -11.12
CA ALA A 78 4.20 1.84 -11.74
C ALA A 78 4.35 2.92 -10.68
N PHE A 79 5.12 3.94 -10.97
CA PHE A 79 5.31 5.08 -10.08
C PHE A 79 4.66 6.32 -10.67
N SER A 80 4.08 7.13 -9.80
CA SER A 80 3.54 8.41 -10.22
C SER A 80 4.32 9.57 -9.61
#